data_26ce8e44dfb3cfce1facafa52863ef0f
#
_entry.id   26ce8e44dfb3cfce1facafa52863ef0f
#
_cell.length_a   1.000
_cell.length_b   1.000
_cell.length_c   1.000
_cell.angle_alpha   90.00
_cell.angle_beta   90.00
_cell.angle_gamma   90.00
#
_symmetry.space_group_name_H-M   'P 1'
#
loop_
_entity.id
_entity.type
_entity.pdbx_description
1 polymer ?
#
loop_
_entity_poly.entity_id
_entity_poly.type
_entity_poly.pdbx_seq_one_letter_code
_entity_poly.pdbx_strand_id
1 'polypeptide(L)'
;MSRSLPYHDFLISNLKDPNYAALYLETHMELEEGEELDPRLLRLALSHVAEALREQHMTPEQAKHHLEKLDELLSQPGAEAIYNLGNWLNALGLKLTVSVAPKVDNSLINVASSSEISV
;
A
#
# COMPACT_ATOMS: atom_id res chain seq x y z
N MET A 1 1.04 26.44 -17.71
CA MET A 1 0.99 25.03 -17.86
C MET A 1 1.63 24.29 -16.74
N SER A 2 0.91 23.41 -16.23
CA SER A 2 1.37 22.66 -15.09
C SER A 2 2.15 21.42 -15.50
N ARG A 3 3.32 21.27 -14.94
CA ARG A 3 4.11 20.09 -15.21
C ARG A 3 3.69 18.93 -14.36
N SER A 4 3.00 19.20 -13.26
CA SER A 4 2.61 18.10 -12.38
C SER A 4 1.46 17.31 -12.96
N LEU A 5 0.64 17.92 -13.81
CA LEU A 5 -0.48 17.20 -14.37
C LEU A 5 -0.07 15.98 -15.18
N PRO A 6 0.91 16.11 -16.09
CA PRO A 6 1.33 14.90 -16.81
C PRO A 6 1.87 13.81 -15.91
N TYR A 7 2.57 14.18 -14.87
CA TYR A 7 3.09 13.19 -13.94
C TYR A 7 1.96 12.50 -13.19
N HIS A 8 0.99 13.27 -12.73
CA HIS A 8 -0.14 12.70 -12.00
C HIS A 8 -0.92 11.75 -12.90
N ASP A 9 -1.20 12.16 -14.12
CA ASP A 9 -1.94 11.32 -15.04
C ASP A 9 -1.17 10.05 -15.35
N PHE A 10 0.13 10.15 -15.50
CA PHE A 10 0.97 9.00 -15.75
C PHE A 10 0.91 8.01 -14.58
N LEU A 11 1.00 8.53 -13.37
CA LEU A 11 0.94 7.69 -12.19
C LEU A 11 -0.41 6.99 -12.09
N ILE A 12 -1.49 7.73 -12.22
CA ILE A 12 -2.82 7.15 -12.12
C ILE A 12 -3.03 6.10 -13.20
N SER A 13 -2.56 6.38 -14.39
CA SER A 13 -2.68 5.43 -15.48
C SER A 13 -2.00 4.10 -15.16
N ASN A 14 -0.80 4.18 -14.58
CA ASN A 14 -0.07 2.97 -14.19
C ASN A 14 -0.77 2.23 -13.06
N LEU A 15 -1.33 2.98 -12.11
CA LEU A 15 -1.98 2.36 -10.96
C LEU A 15 -3.29 1.67 -11.31
N LYS A 16 -3.79 1.86 -12.52
CA LYS A 16 -4.99 1.14 -12.95
C LYS A 16 -4.71 -0.36 -13.11
N ASP A 17 -3.46 -0.72 -13.23
CA ASP A 17 -3.06 -2.12 -13.18
C ASP A 17 -2.98 -2.54 -11.72
N PRO A 18 -3.82 -3.48 -11.27
CA PRO A 18 -3.81 -3.85 -9.84
C PRO A 18 -2.47 -4.38 -9.35
N ASN A 19 -1.72 -5.02 -10.22
CA ASN A 19 -0.40 -5.50 -9.81
C ASN A 19 0.56 -4.35 -9.55
N TYR A 20 0.49 -3.33 -10.39
CA TYR A 20 1.30 -2.14 -10.17
C TYR A 20 0.86 -1.42 -8.90
N ALA A 21 -0.45 -1.34 -8.67
CA ALA A 21 -0.97 -0.69 -7.48
C ALA A 21 -0.53 -1.40 -6.21
N ALA A 22 -0.53 -2.73 -6.23
CA ALA A 22 -0.09 -3.50 -5.07
C ALA A 22 1.37 -3.24 -4.77
N LEU A 23 2.21 -3.23 -5.81
CA LEU A 23 3.63 -2.97 -5.63
C LEU A 23 3.88 -1.56 -5.13
N TYR A 24 3.13 -0.61 -5.65
CA TYR A 24 3.23 0.79 -5.24
C TYR A 24 2.95 0.93 -3.75
N LEU A 25 1.89 0.28 -3.26
CA LEU A 25 1.56 0.33 -1.84
C LEU A 25 2.57 -0.41 -1.00
N GLU A 26 3.05 -1.56 -1.47
CA GLU A 26 4.09 -2.28 -0.75
C GLU A 26 5.30 -1.39 -0.53
N THR A 27 5.71 -0.68 -1.56
CA THR A 27 6.85 0.19 -1.48
C THR A 27 6.64 1.29 -0.45
N HIS A 28 5.43 1.84 -0.39
CA HIS A 28 5.14 2.91 0.55
C HIS A 28 4.99 2.43 1.98
N MET A 29 4.72 1.15 2.17
CA MET A 29 4.58 0.59 3.50
C MET A 29 5.85 -0.05 4.01
N GLU A 30 6.84 -0.18 3.15
CA GLU A 30 8.09 -0.80 3.50
C GLU A 30 8.94 0.18 4.32
N LEU A 31 9.41 -0.27 5.46
CA LEU A 31 10.22 0.57 6.33
C LEU A 31 11.54 -0.12 6.59
N GLU A 32 12.59 0.67 6.58
CA GLU A 32 13.89 0.16 6.98
C GLU A 32 14.08 0.37 8.46
N GLU A 33 15.05 -0.31 9.00
CA GLU A 33 15.31 -0.24 10.42
C GLU A 33 15.51 1.21 10.86
N GLY A 34 14.79 1.63 11.88
CA GLY A 34 14.90 2.99 12.38
C GLY A 34 14.00 3.98 11.73
N GLU A 35 13.30 3.59 10.69
CA GLU A 35 12.38 4.48 10.01
C GLU A 35 10.99 4.41 10.61
N GLU A 36 10.27 5.50 10.48
CA GLU A 36 8.89 5.55 10.93
C GLU A 36 7.98 5.84 9.75
N LEU A 37 6.83 5.23 9.77
CA LEU A 37 5.84 5.44 8.74
C LEU A 37 5.29 6.86 8.85
N ASP A 38 5.29 7.59 7.73
CA ASP A 38 4.65 8.91 7.68
C ASP A 38 3.20 8.72 7.26
N PRO A 39 2.25 8.96 8.18
CA PRO A 39 0.84 8.72 7.84
C PRO A 39 0.35 9.56 6.67
N ARG A 40 0.93 10.74 6.48
CA ARG A 40 0.48 11.59 5.38
C ARG A 40 0.87 11.02 4.03
N LEU A 41 2.07 10.45 3.95
CA LEU A 41 2.51 9.83 2.70
C LEU A 41 1.72 8.57 2.43
N LEU A 42 1.43 7.80 3.45
CA LEU A 42 0.63 6.59 3.28
C LEU A 42 -0.78 6.95 2.81
N ARG A 43 -1.38 7.96 3.44
CA ARG A 43 -2.71 8.38 3.04
C ARG A 43 -2.73 8.84 1.59
N LEU A 44 -1.71 9.58 1.18
CA LEU A 44 -1.63 10.05 -0.18
C LEU A 44 -1.52 8.88 -1.16
N ALA A 45 -0.67 7.91 -0.84
CA ALA A 45 -0.50 6.75 -1.70
C ALA A 45 -1.80 5.97 -1.82
N LEU A 46 -2.50 5.77 -0.71
CA LEU A 46 -3.77 5.06 -0.73
C LEU A 46 -4.82 5.81 -1.53
N SER A 47 -4.83 7.13 -1.44
CA SER A 47 -5.80 7.91 -2.21
C SER A 47 -5.52 7.83 -3.71
N HIS A 48 -4.26 7.77 -4.11
CA HIS A 48 -3.92 7.62 -5.52
C HIS A 48 -4.40 6.26 -6.05
N VAL A 49 -4.21 5.22 -5.26
CA VAL A 49 -4.66 3.88 -5.66
C VAL A 49 -6.17 3.86 -5.76
N ALA A 50 -6.86 4.49 -4.83
CA ALA A 50 -8.32 4.57 -4.89
C ALA A 50 -8.78 5.29 -6.14
N GLU A 51 -8.12 6.40 -6.46
CA GLU A 51 -8.48 7.14 -7.65
C GLU A 51 -8.34 6.30 -8.90
N ALA A 52 -7.30 5.48 -8.95
CA ALA A 52 -7.03 4.68 -10.14
C ALA A 52 -7.97 3.49 -10.28
N LEU A 53 -8.32 2.85 -9.17
CA LEU A 53 -9.03 1.57 -9.23
C LEU A 53 -10.52 1.66 -8.97
N ARG A 54 -10.99 2.82 -8.47
CA ARG A 54 -12.39 2.90 -8.02
C ARG A 54 -13.39 2.64 -9.13
N GLU A 55 -13.09 3.07 -10.33
CA GLU A 55 -14.06 2.94 -11.42
C GLU A 55 -14.36 1.50 -11.75
N GLN A 56 -13.43 0.62 -11.51
CA GLN A 56 -13.59 -0.79 -11.82
C GLN A 56 -14.41 -1.52 -10.77
N HIS A 57 -14.63 -0.93 -9.61
CA HIS A 57 -15.20 -1.65 -8.49
C HIS A 57 -16.37 -0.96 -7.81
N MET A 58 -16.63 0.31 -8.10
CA MET A 58 -17.68 1.01 -7.38
C MET A 58 -18.22 2.18 -8.19
N THR A 59 -19.43 2.59 -7.83
CA THR A 59 -20.06 3.75 -8.45
C THR A 59 -19.38 5.02 -7.91
N PRO A 60 -19.59 6.17 -8.59
CA PRO A 60 -19.01 7.41 -8.08
C PRO A 60 -19.43 7.74 -6.66
N GLU A 61 -20.66 7.43 -6.31
CA GLU A 61 -21.15 7.68 -4.96
C GLU A 61 -20.45 6.80 -3.95
N GLN A 62 -20.30 5.52 -4.28
CA GLN A 62 -19.58 4.59 -3.42
C GLN A 62 -18.13 5.01 -3.29
N ALA A 63 -17.54 5.49 -4.38
CA ALA A 63 -16.15 5.92 -4.34
C ALA A 63 -15.95 7.09 -3.40
N LYS A 64 -16.91 8.01 -3.36
CA LYS A 64 -16.80 9.14 -2.45
C LYS A 64 -16.82 8.68 -0.99
N HIS A 65 -17.76 7.80 -0.66
CA HIS A 65 -17.82 7.27 0.70
C HIS A 65 -16.59 6.46 1.06
N HIS A 66 -16.09 5.70 0.10
CA HIS A 66 -14.91 4.89 0.31
C HIS A 66 -13.70 5.76 0.66
N LEU A 67 -13.54 6.87 -0.05
CA LEU A 67 -12.44 7.77 0.23
C LEU A 67 -12.62 8.47 1.57
N GLU A 68 -13.83 8.83 1.91
CA GLU A 68 -14.10 9.48 3.20
C GLU A 68 -13.75 8.57 4.37
N LYS A 69 -13.95 7.28 4.19
CA LYS A 69 -13.63 6.33 5.26
C LYS A 69 -12.14 6.16 5.49
N LEU A 70 -11.33 6.56 4.53
CA LEU A 70 -9.89 6.41 4.66
C LEU A 70 -9.36 7.21 5.85
N ASP A 71 -9.78 8.46 5.99
CA ASP A 71 -9.33 9.26 7.12
C ASP A 71 -9.79 8.68 8.44
N GLU A 72 -11.01 8.17 8.45
CA GLU A 72 -11.56 7.58 9.65
C GLU A 72 -10.76 6.34 10.08
N LEU A 73 -10.50 5.45 9.14
CA LEU A 73 -9.79 4.23 9.50
C LEU A 73 -8.34 4.50 9.89
N LEU A 74 -7.71 5.49 9.28
CA LEU A 74 -6.31 5.79 9.60
C LEU A 74 -6.16 6.44 10.96
N SER A 75 -7.24 6.93 11.54
CA SER A 75 -7.18 7.49 12.88
C SER A 75 -7.48 6.47 13.96
N GLN A 76 -7.81 5.25 13.59
CA GLN A 76 -8.13 4.21 14.55
C GLN A 76 -6.87 3.57 15.10
N PRO A 77 -6.92 3.03 16.31
CA PRO A 77 -5.73 2.38 16.87
C PRO A 77 -5.60 0.94 16.39
N GLY A 78 -4.37 0.52 16.24
CA GLY A 78 -3.93 -0.85 16.20
C GLY A 78 -4.73 -1.79 15.32
N ALA A 79 -5.30 -2.79 15.95
CA ALA A 79 -5.94 -3.88 15.24
C ALA A 79 -7.15 -3.44 14.44
N GLU A 80 -7.89 -2.47 14.94
CA GLU A 80 -9.05 -1.97 14.19
C GLU A 80 -8.62 -1.31 12.88
N ALA A 81 -7.55 -0.55 12.93
CA ALA A 81 -7.06 0.11 11.73
C ALA A 81 -6.63 -0.91 10.69
N ILE A 82 -5.93 -1.95 11.12
CA ILE A 82 -5.47 -3.00 10.21
C ILE A 82 -6.65 -3.72 9.57
N TYR A 83 -7.62 -4.09 10.38
CA TYR A 83 -8.79 -4.81 9.87
C TYR A 83 -9.56 -3.95 8.87
N ASN A 84 -9.77 -2.68 9.22
CA ASN A 84 -10.54 -1.80 8.35
C ASN A 84 -9.76 -1.42 7.09
N LEU A 85 -8.44 -1.34 7.19
CA LEU A 85 -7.63 -1.13 6.00
C LEU A 85 -7.75 -2.31 5.05
N GLY A 86 -7.75 -3.52 5.58
CA GLY A 86 -7.94 -4.70 4.74
C GLY A 86 -9.26 -4.64 3.99
N ASN A 87 -10.34 -4.27 4.69
CA ASN A 87 -11.64 -4.14 4.04
C ASN A 87 -11.65 -3.03 3.01
N TRP A 88 -10.99 -1.93 3.32
CA TRP A 88 -10.92 -0.79 2.41
C TRP A 88 -10.21 -1.18 1.12
N LEU A 89 -9.14 -1.93 1.24
CA LEU A 89 -8.38 -2.39 0.07
C LEU A 89 -9.18 -3.43 -0.72
N ASN A 90 -9.93 -4.29 -0.03
CA ASN A 90 -10.74 -5.29 -0.72
C ASN A 90 -11.76 -4.64 -1.65
N ALA A 91 -12.28 -3.48 -1.27
CA ALA A 91 -13.24 -2.77 -2.11
C ALA A 91 -12.60 -2.29 -3.41
N LEU A 92 -11.29 -2.21 -3.46
CA LEU A 92 -10.55 -1.84 -4.66
C LEU A 92 -9.98 -3.04 -5.39
N GLY A 93 -10.31 -4.24 -4.94
CA GLY A 93 -9.80 -5.45 -5.57
C GLY A 93 -8.42 -5.84 -5.09
N LEU A 94 -7.97 -5.28 -3.98
CA LEU A 94 -6.66 -5.58 -3.41
C LEU A 94 -6.82 -6.36 -2.13
N LYS A 95 -5.74 -6.97 -1.69
CA LYS A 95 -5.75 -7.82 -0.52
C LYS A 95 -4.56 -7.50 0.37
N LEU A 96 -4.82 -7.32 1.65
CA LEU A 96 -3.75 -7.08 2.61
C LEU A 96 -3.23 -8.42 3.10
N THR A 97 -1.95 -8.67 2.90
CA THR A 97 -1.36 -9.94 3.30
C THR A 97 -0.04 -9.70 4.02
N VAL A 98 0.44 -10.75 4.65
CA VAL A 98 1.74 -10.73 5.31
C VAL A 98 2.61 -11.78 4.63
N SER A 99 3.86 -11.42 4.37
CA SER A 99 4.79 -12.34 3.76
C SER A 99 6.11 -12.30 4.51
N VAL A 100 6.94 -13.29 4.24
CA VAL A 100 8.23 -13.38 4.90
C VAL A 100 9.17 -12.37 4.29
N ALA A 101 9.87 -11.63 5.14
CA ALA A 101 10.84 -10.67 4.65
C ALA A 101 12.05 -11.37 4.08
N PRO A 102 12.56 -10.93 2.93
CA PRO A 102 13.76 -11.55 2.37
C PRO A 102 14.97 -11.17 3.20
N LYS A 103 15.90 -12.11 3.33
CA LYS A 103 17.15 -11.86 4.03
C LYS A 103 18.26 -11.70 3.01
N VAL A 104 18.23 -10.62 2.31
CA VAL A 104 19.05 -10.51 1.13
C VAL A 104 20.51 -10.64 1.42
N ASP A 105 21.08 -9.61 1.99
CA ASP A 105 22.53 -9.59 2.16
C ASP A 105 22.99 -10.44 3.29
N ASN A 106 22.25 -10.43 4.35
CA ASN A 106 22.62 -11.21 5.51
C ASN A 106 22.59 -12.69 5.20
N SER A 107 21.66 -13.12 4.41
CA SER A 107 21.63 -14.52 4.07
C SER A 107 22.86 -14.93 3.29
N LEU A 108 23.33 -14.07 2.41
CA LEU A 108 24.51 -14.39 1.65
C LEU A 108 25.74 -14.44 2.52
N ILE A 109 25.84 -13.52 3.43
CA ILE A 109 26.98 -13.45 4.31
C ILE A 109 26.98 -14.60 5.27
N ASN A 110 25.83 -14.94 5.77
CA ASN A 110 25.73 -15.95 6.81
C ASN A 110 25.40 -17.32 6.29
N VAL A 111 25.60 -17.52 5.04
CA VAL A 111 25.18 -18.75 4.44
C VAL A 111 25.80 -19.95 5.13
N ALA A 112 27.01 -19.81 5.55
CA ALA A 112 27.66 -20.91 6.22
C ALA A 112 27.11 -21.14 7.59
N SER A 113 26.75 -20.12 8.25
CA SER A 113 26.33 -20.25 9.61
C SER A 113 24.86 -20.55 9.71
N SER A 114 24.16 -20.11 8.88
CA SER A 114 22.82 -20.22 9.11
C SER A 114 22.18 -21.39 8.76
N SER A 115 22.59 -21.79 8.63
CA SER A 115 21.94 -22.61 8.36
C SER A 115 21.19 -23.12 9.24
N GLU A 116 21.63 -22.53 9.78
CA GLU A 116 21.21 -22.73 10.33
C GLU A 116 20.30 -22.91 10.64
N ILE A 117 20.48 -22.89 10.59
CA ILE A 117 19.84 -22.86 10.88
C ILE A 117 19.00 -23.06 11.15
N SER A 118 19.16 -23.14 11.36
CA SER A 118 18.51 -23.18 11.65
C SER A 118 17.74 -23.26 12.00
N VAL A 119 17.91 -23.36 12.32
CA VAL A 119 17.44 -23.31 12.61
C VAL A 119 16.86 -23.22 12.73
#